data_869c07c1c87ab17a3c34c18b9ed6caff
#
_entry.id   869c07c1c87ab17a3c34c18b9ed6caff
#
_cell.length_a   1.000
_cell.length_b   1.000
_cell.length_c   1.000
_cell.angle_alpha   90.00
_cell.angle_beta   90.00
_cell.angle_gamma   90.00
#
_symmetry.space_group_name_H-M   'P 1'
#
loop_
_entity.id
_entity.type
_entity.pdbx_description
1 polymer ?
#
loop_
_entity_poly.entity_id
_entity_poly.type
_entity_poly.pdbx_seq_one_letter_code
_entity_poly.pdbx_strand_id
1 'polypeptide(L)'
;KIMELKDSNPGILGVIADIVKVERKYETAIETALGGTIQNIVTDKESTAKELIAYLKQNKLGRATFLPLNAISGRNTLEKEPCIKENGVIGIASNLVRVSFEYENLAKYLLGRILVVDNIDNALLIAKKYKYSLRIVTLEGEQLNPGGSMTGGAFKNSSNLLGRRREIEELKKSVSELSKSSTELKTKIADNRAKIASIRELIDADNKANLSLIHI
;
A
#
# COMPACT_ATOMS: atom_id res chain seq x y z
N LYS A 1 0.02 -10.26 -15.72
CA LYS A 1 -0.60 -10.27 -17.08
C LYS A 1 -1.95 -9.54 -17.11
N ILE A 2 -2.94 -9.83 -16.23
CA ILE A 2 -4.21 -9.03 -16.21
C ILE A 2 -3.94 -7.57 -15.92
N MET A 3 -3.02 -7.24 -15.02
CA MET A 3 -2.67 -5.86 -14.69
C MET A 3 -1.97 -5.11 -15.85
N GLU A 4 -1.36 -5.82 -16.79
CA GLU A 4 -0.80 -5.26 -18.03
C GLU A 4 -1.91 -4.75 -18.97
N LEU A 5 -3.13 -5.28 -18.83
CA LEU A 5 -4.31 -4.84 -19.60
C LEU A 5 -5.00 -3.60 -18.99
N LYS A 6 -4.56 -3.12 -17.82
CA LYS A 6 -5.21 -2.00 -17.13
C LYS A 6 -5.22 -0.72 -17.98
N ASP A 7 -4.14 -0.45 -18.70
CA ASP A 7 -4.02 0.75 -19.55
C ASP A 7 -4.98 0.71 -20.76
N SER A 8 -5.31 -0.51 -21.23
CA SER A 8 -6.26 -0.71 -22.35
C SER A 8 -7.69 -1.00 -21.91
N ASN A 9 -7.91 -1.34 -20.64
CA ASN A 9 -9.22 -1.63 -20.08
C ASN A 9 -9.42 -0.87 -18.75
N PRO A 10 -10.00 0.33 -18.77
CA PRO A 10 -10.21 1.16 -17.59
C PRO A 10 -11.14 0.53 -16.55
N GLY A 11 -11.91 -0.49 -16.90
CA GLY A 11 -12.72 -1.26 -15.96
C GLY A 11 -11.90 -2.12 -14.98
N ILE A 12 -10.58 -2.27 -15.20
CA ILE A 12 -9.67 -2.91 -14.24
C ILE A 12 -9.18 -1.84 -13.27
N LEU A 13 -9.71 -1.82 -12.05
CA LEU A 13 -9.41 -0.79 -11.07
C LEU A 13 -8.07 -1.04 -10.35
N GLY A 14 -7.72 -2.29 -10.10
CA GLY A 14 -6.45 -2.67 -9.45
C GLY A 14 -6.56 -4.00 -8.73
N VAL A 15 -5.55 -4.32 -7.92
CA VAL A 15 -5.61 -5.42 -6.95
C VAL A 15 -5.84 -4.87 -5.55
N ILE A 16 -6.36 -5.69 -4.64
CA ILE A 16 -6.64 -5.26 -3.25
C ILE A 16 -5.40 -4.65 -2.60
N ALA A 17 -4.21 -5.22 -2.81
CA ALA A 17 -2.95 -4.69 -2.30
C ALA A 17 -2.63 -3.25 -2.75
N ASP A 18 -3.14 -2.82 -3.90
CA ASP A 18 -2.95 -1.45 -4.42
C ASP A 18 -3.98 -0.46 -3.87
N ILE A 19 -5.15 -0.95 -3.49
CA ILE A 19 -6.31 -0.15 -3.07
C ILE A 19 -6.28 0.12 -1.56
N VAL A 20 -5.89 -0.90 -0.79
CA VAL A 20 -5.89 -0.85 0.68
C VAL A 20 -4.57 -0.25 1.18
N LYS A 21 -4.66 0.86 1.91
CA LYS A 21 -3.53 1.47 2.62
C LYS A 21 -3.67 1.21 4.11
N VAL A 22 -2.57 0.87 4.76
CA VAL A 22 -2.56 0.51 6.18
C VAL A 22 -1.35 1.12 6.89
N GLU A 23 -1.50 1.44 8.17
CA GLU A 23 -0.38 1.87 9.00
C GLU A 23 0.54 0.68 9.31
N ARG A 24 1.86 0.94 9.36
CA ARG A 24 2.90 -0.09 9.56
C ARG A 24 2.60 -1.07 10.70
N LYS A 25 2.09 -0.56 11.82
CA LYS A 25 1.76 -1.37 13.00
C LYS A 25 0.65 -2.41 12.80
N TYR A 26 -0.18 -2.25 11.74
CA TYR A 26 -1.30 -3.13 11.42
C TYR A 26 -1.07 -3.96 10.17
N GLU A 27 0.06 -3.76 9.45
CA GLU A 27 0.32 -4.44 8.17
C GLU A 27 0.19 -5.96 8.29
N THR A 28 0.85 -6.57 9.28
CA THR A 28 0.81 -8.02 9.49
C THR A 28 -0.61 -8.53 9.77
N ALA A 29 -1.34 -7.84 10.65
CA ALA A 29 -2.72 -8.21 10.98
C ALA A 29 -3.65 -8.11 9.77
N ILE A 30 -3.57 -7.02 9.01
CA ILE A 30 -4.44 -6.80 7.84
C ILE A 30 -4.06 -7.76 6.70
N GLU A 31 -2.78 -8.03 6.48
CA GLU A 31 -2.34 -8.99 5.48
C GLU A 31 -2.82 -10.41 5.82
N THR A 32 -2.72 -10.81 7.09
CA THR A 32 -3.29 -12.07 7.58
C THR A 32 -4.81 -12.10 7.43
N ALA A 33 -5.49 -11.01 7.76
CA ALA A 33 -6.93 -10.89 7.61
C ALA A 33 -7.39 -11.03 6.16
N LEU A 34 -6.68 -10.43 5.22
CA LEU A 34 -6.95 -10.53 3.78
C LEU A 34 -6.55 -11.90 3.22
N GLY A 35 -5.42 -12.46 3.69
CA GLY A 35 -4.89 -13.71 3.18
C GLY A 35 -4.76 -13.71 1.66
N GLY A 36 -5.19 -14.76 0.99
CA GLY A 36 -5.15 -14.88 -0.48
C GLY A 36 -5.97 -13.82 -1.21
N THR A 37 -6.94 -13.17 -0.56
CA THR A 37 -7.79 -12.15 -1.21
C THR A 37 -7.02 -10.87 -1.54
N ILE A 38 -5.86 -10.66 -0.94
CA ILE A 38 -4.99 -9.50 -1.19
C ILE A 38 -4.60 -9.34 -2.67
N GLN A 39 -4.58 -10.44 -3.42
CA GLN A 39 -4.26 -10.50 -4.85
C GLN A 39 -5.50 -10.45 -5.75
N ASN A 40 -6.71 -10.39 -5.20
CA ASN A 40 -7.92 -10.34 -5.99
C ASN A 40 -7.99 -9.05 -6.78
N ILE A 41 -8.52 -9.15 -7.99
CA ILE A 41 -8.62 -8.05 -8.95
C ILE A 41 -9.96 -7.36 -8.76
N VAL A 42 -9.93 -6.06 -8.56
CA VAL A 42 -11.14 -5.23 -8.46
C VAL A 42 -11.51 -4.72 -9.83
N THR A 43 -12.77 -4.88 -10.20
CA THR A 43 -13.34 -4.37 -11.45
C THR A 43 -14.50 -3.43 -11.17
N ASP A 44 -14.80 -2.57 -12.12
CA ASP A 44 -15.93 -1.64 -12.05
C ASP A 44 -17.27 -2.39 -11.98
N LYS A 45 -17.43 -3.39 -12.84
CA LYS A 45 -18.69 -4.14 -13.01
C LYS A 45 -18.48 -5.60 -13.39
N GLU A 46 -19.55 -6.39 -13.27
CA GLU A 46 -19.57 -7.83 -13.55
C GLU A 46 -19.27 -8.16 -15.00
N SER A 47 -19.67 -7.32 -15.96
CA SER A 47 -19.38 -7.52 -17.40
C SER A 47 -17.87 -7.50 -17.66
N THR A 48 -17.14 -6.55 -17.05
CA THR A 48 -15.67 -6.49 -17.12
C THR A 48 -15.04 -7.75 -16.54
N ALA A 49 -15.49 -8.19 -15.38
CA ALA A 49 -15.01 -9.45 -14.77
C ALA A 49 -15.25 -10.66 -15.68
N LYS A 50 -16.43 -10.73 -16.32
CA LYS A 50 -16.79 -11.81 -17.27
C LYS A 50 -15.85 -11.82 -18.48
N GLU A 51 -15.56 -10.66 -19.07
CA GLU A 51 -14.64 -10.53 -20.20
C GLU A 51 -13.22 -10.99 -19.83
N LEU A 52 -12.73 -10.58 -18.64
CA LEU A 52 -11.42 -10.99 -18.15
C LEU A 52 -11.34 -12.49 -17.85
N ILE A 53 -12.40 -13.09 -17.34
CA ILE A 53 -12.48 -14.54 -17.15
C ILE A 53 -12.41 -15.26 -18.51
N ALA A 54 -13.11 -14.75 -19.53
CA ALA A 54 -13.05 -15.31 -20.88
C ALA A 54 -11.64 -15.20 -21.47
N TYR A 55 -11.00 -14.03 -21.30
CA TYR A 55 -9.62 -13.79 -21.71
C TYR A 55 -8.63 -14.78 -21.05
N LEU A 56 -8.73 -14.98 -19.72
CA LEU A 56 -7.89 -15.94 -19.01
C LEU A 56 -8.06 -17.36 -19.56
N LYS A 57 -9.30 -17.74 -19.88
CA LYS A 57 -9.65 -19.07 -20.40
C LYS A 57 -9.07 -19.28 -21.80
N GLN A 58 -9.26 -18.32 -22.70
CA GLN A 58 -8.77 -18.39 -24.08
C GLN A 58 -7.24 -18.45 -24.15
N ASN A 59 -6.57 -17.69 -23.30
CA ASN A 59 -5.10 -17.60 -23.28
C ASN A 59 -4.44 -18.61 -22.32
N LYS A 60 -5.19 -19.50 -21.67
CA LYS A 60 -4.69 -20.51 -20.71
C LYS A 60 -3.82 -19.91 -19.59
N LEU A 61 -4.18 -18.75 -19.08
CA LEU A 61 -3.39 -17.97 -18.10
C LEU A 61 -3.69 -18.31 -16.62
N GLY A 62 -4.38 -19.43 -16.37
CA GLY A 62 -4.73 -19.86 -15.03
C GLY A 62 -6.04 -19.21 -14.54
N ARG A 63 -6.18 -19.07 -13.19
CA ARG A 63 -7.39 -18.58 -12.54
C ARG A 63 -7.08 -17.34 -11.73
N ALA A 64 -8.02 -16.39 -11.74
CA ALA A 64 -8.00 -15.22 -10.86
C ALA A 64 -9.40 -14.99 -10.26
N THR A 65 -9.46 -14.34 -9.11
CA THR A 65 -10.72 -13.91 -8.49
C THR A 65 -10.93 -12.44 -8.77
N PHE A 66 -12.13 -12.12 -9.24
CA PHE A 66 -12.55 -10.75 -9.55
C PHE A 66 -13.59 -10.28 -8.54
N LEU A 67 -13.53 -9.01 -8.19
CA LEU A 67 -14.41 -8.34 -7.24
C LEU A 67 -15.08 -7.14 -7.93
N PRO A 68 -16.24 -7.36 -8.59
CA PRO A 68 -16.98 -6.28 -9.25
C PRO A 68 -17.60 -5.34 -8.20
N LEU A 69 -17.27 -4.04 -8.24
CA LEU A 69 -17.75 -3.07 -7.25
C LEU A 69 -19.27 -2.91 -7.28
N ASN A 70 -19.89 -2.98 -8.44
CA ASN A 70 -21.34 -2.86 -8.58
C ASN A 70 -22.13 -4.01 -7.93
N ALA A 71 -21.51 -5.19 -7.75
CA ALA A 71 -22.11 -6.36 -7.12
C ALA A 71 -21.79 -6.47 -5.62
N ILE A 72 -20.78 -5.72 -5.16
CA ILE A 72 -20.35 -5.77 -3.76
C ILE A 72 -21.12 -4.74 -2.95
N SER A 73 -22.02 -5.24 -2.10
CA SER A 73 -22.65 -4.43 -1.06
C SER A 73 -21.90 -4.58 0.26
N GLY A 74 -21.86 -3.49 1.04
CA GLY A 74 -21.30 -3.55 2.39
C GLY A 74 -22.06 -4.58 3.24
N ARG A 75 -21.33 -5.54 3.85
CA ARG A 75 -21.90 -6.48 4.82
C ARG A 75 -22.11 -5.77 6.15
N ASN A 76 -23.00 -6.32 6.99
CA ASN A 76 -23.09 -5.91 8.39
C ASN A 76 -21.72 -6.10 9.05
N THR A 77 -21.16 -5.01 9.53
CA THR A 77 -19.87 -5.00 10.25
C THR A 77 -20.09 -5.34 11.73
N LEU A 78 -19.01 -5.59 12.46
CA LEU A 78 -19.04 -5.81 13.90
C LEU A 78 -19.21 -4.53 14.73
N GLU A 79 -19.40 -3.36 14.11
CA GLU A 79 -19.42 -2.05 14.80
C GLU A 79 -20.43 -1.93 15.94
N LYS A 80 -21.53 -2.65 15.85
CA LYS A 80 -22.57 -2.66 16.88
C LYS A 80 -22.48 -3.85 17.84
N GLU A 81 -21.51 -4.73 17.63
CA GLU A 81 -21.36 -5.93 18.45
C GLU A 81 -20.58 -5.62 19.73
N PRO A 82 -20.95 -6.23 20.87
CA PRO A 82 -20.27 -5.98 22.14
C PRO A 82 -18.80 -6.41 22.15
N CYS A 83 -18.38 -7.29 21.25
CA CYS A 83 -17.01 -7.79 21.15
C CYS A 83 -15.97 -6.69 20.88
N ILE A 84 -16.36 -5.56 20.32
CA ILE A 84 -15.42 -4.44 20.07
C ILE A 84 -14.94 -3.73 21.35
N LYS A 85 -15.65 -3.94 22.48
CA LYS A 85 -15.33 -3.34 23.78
C LYS A 85 -14.52 -4.26 24.68
N GLU A 86 -14.18 -5.46 24.22
CA GLU A 86 -13.41 -6.42 25.01
C GLU A 86 -11.97 -5.94 25.19
N ASN A 87 -11.35 -6.37 26.30
CA ASN A 87 -9.96 -6.03 26.59
C ASN A 87 -9.03 -6.62 25.53
N GLY A 88 -8.03 -5.84 25.11
CA GLY A 88 -7.08 -6.21 24.05
C GLY A 88 -7.58 -6.00 22.63
N VAL A 89 -8.85 -5.60 22.43
CA VAL A 89 -9.35 -5.28 21.09
C VAL A 89 -8.83 -3.93 20.63
N ILE A 90 -8.20 -3.93 19.45
CA ILE A 90 -7.71 -2.73 18.78
C ILE A 90 -8.80 -2.12 17.91
N GLY A 91 -9.57 -2.96 17.24
CA GLY A 91 -10.68 -2.52 16.40
C GLY A 91 -11.08 -3.56 15.36
N ILE A 92 -12.00 -3.15 14.51
CA ILE A 92 -12.41 -3.93 13.34
C ILE A 92 -11.41 -3.69 12.22
N ALA A 93 -11.00 -4.74 11.51
CA ALA A 93 -9.99 -4.64 10.47
C ALA A 93 -10.34 -3.62 9.37
N SER A 94 -11.63 -3.45 9.02
CA SER A 94 -12.07 -2.42 8.06
C SER A 94 -11.81 -0.99 8.51
N ASN A 95 -11.76 -0.74 9.82
CA ASN A 95 -11.55 0.60 10.38
C ASN A 95 -10.06 0.93 10.57
N LEU A 96 -9.19 -0.07 10.39
CA LEU A 96 -7.73 0.07 10.50
C LEU A 96 -7.05 0.26 9.14
N VAL A 97 -7.83 0.29 8.07
CA VAL A 97 -7.35 0.54 6.71
C VAL A 97 -7.88 1.87 6.18
N ARG A 98 -7.15 2.45 5.23
CA ARG A 98 -7.57 3.63 4.49
C ARG A 98 -7.80 3.25 3.04
N VAL A 99 -8.96 3.61 2.53
CA VAL A 99 -9.34 3.41 1.13
C VAL A 99 -10.04 4.68 0.63
N SER A 100 -10.09 4.88 -0.69
CA SER A 100 -10.92 5.93 -1.27
C SER A 100 -12.40 5.60 -1.08
N PHE A 101 -13.25 6.62 -1.03
CA PHE A 101 -14.68 6.52 -0.76
C PHE A 101 -15.38 5.43 -1.58
N GLU A 102 -15.02 5.31 -2.86
CA GLU A 102 -15.57 4.30 -3.77
C GLU A 102 -15.31 2.84 -3.34
N TYR A 103 -14.27 2.59 -2.52
CA TYR A 103 -13.89 1.26 -2.04
C TYR A 103 -14.32 0.97 -0.60
N GLU A 104 -15.06 1.87 0.07
CA GLU A 104 -15.48 1.65 1.47
C GLU A 104 -16.33 0.39 1.62
N ASN A 105 -17.28 0.15 0.70
CA ASN A 105 -18.10 -1.06 0.74
C ASN A 105 -17.27 -2.32 0.51
N LEU A 106 -16.25 -2.25 -0.33
CA LEU A 106 -15.31 -3.34 -0.56
C LEU A 106 -14.49 -3.63 0.71
N ALA A 107 -13.97 -2.61 1.39
CA ALA A 107 -13.26 -2.77 2.65
C ALA A 107 -14.14 -3.38 3.74
N LYS A 108 -15.39 -2.92 3.88
CA LYS A 108 -16.38 -3.49 4.80
C LYS A 108 -16.74 -4.95 4.43
N TYR A 109 -16.87 -5.25 3.16
CA TYR A 109 -17.12 -6.61 2.68
C TYR A 109 -16.00 -7.58 3.05
N LEU A 110 -14.73 -7.19 2.86
CA LEU A 110 -13.57 -8.03 3.10
C LEU A 110 -13.18 -8.11 4.58
N LEU A 111 -13.24 -6.99 5.30
CA LEU A 111 -12.62 -6.81 6.61
C LEU A 111 -13.60 -6.46 7.73
N GLY A 112 -14.85 -6.14 7.42
CA GLY A 112 -15.82 -5.64 8.39
C GLY A 112 -16.27 -6.64 9.45
N ARG A 113 -15.95 -7.92 9.29
CA ARG A 113 -16.28 -8.99 10.26
C ARG A 113 -15.03 -9.64 10.87
N ILE A 114 -13.90 -8.96 10.82
CA ILE A 114 -12.64 -9.43 11.39
C ILE A 114 -12.24 -8.49 12.51
N LEU A 115 -12.05 -9.04 13.70
CA LEU A 115 -11.60 -8.32 14.88
C LEU A 115 -10.07 -8.37 14.95
N VAL A 116 -9.43 -7.23 15.17
CA VAL A 116 -7.99 -7.13 15.40
C VAL A 116 -7.75 -6.98 16.90
N VAL A 117 -6.89 -7.81 17.45
CA VAL A 117 -6.58 -7.91 18.87
C VAL A 117 -5.07 -7.79 19.07
N ASP A 118 -4.62 -7.34 20.21
CA ASP A 118 -3.21 -7.09 20.54
C ASP A 118 -2.37 -8.37 20.55
N ASN A 119 -2.85 -9.44 21.19
CA ASN A 119 -2.09 -10.70 21.39
C ASN A 119 -3.01 -11.93 21.39
N ILE A 120 -2.37 -13.10 21.33
CA ILE A 120 -3.05 -14.39 21.24
C ILE A 120 -3.85 -14.75 22.51
N ASP A 121 -3.39 -14.33 23.70
CA ASP A 121 -4.06 -14.66 24.96
C ASP A 121 -5.41 -13.95 25.03
N ASN A 122 -5.46 -12.66 24.72
CA ASN A 122 -6.71 -11.89 24.62
C ASN A 122 -7.61 -12.42 23.50
N ALA A 123 -7.03 -12.79 22.36
CA ALA A 123 -7.76 -13.39 21.25
C ALA A 123 -8.47 -14.68 21.66
N LEU A 124 -7.80 -15.55 22.42
CA LEU A 124 -8.37 -16.81 22.96
C LEU A 124 -9.50 -16.56 23.98
N LEU A 125 -9.31 -15.59 24.87
CA LEU A 125 -10.34 -15.22 25.87
C LEU A 125 -11.61 -14.73 25.15
N ILE A 126 -11.47 -13.86 24.17
CA ILE A 126 -12.59 -13.34 23.36
C ILE A 126 -13.21 -14.48 22.56
N ALA A 127 -12.42 -15.31 21.87
CA ALA A 127 -12.96 -16.42 21.09
C ALA A 127 -13.82 -17.36 21.94
N LYS A 128 -13.35 -17.74 23.14
CA LYS A 128 -14.12 -18.57 24.09
C LYS A 128 -15.41 -17.88 24.52
N LYS A 129 -15.35 -16.61 24.93
CA LYS A 129 -16.50 -15.81 25.35
C LYS A 129 -17.60 -15.77 24.29
N TYR A 130 -17.21 -15.63 23.03
CA TYR A 130 -18.12 -15.56 21.88
C TYR A 130 -18.30 -16.92 21.18
N LYS A 131 -18.03 -18.04 21.88
CA LYS A 131 -18.25 -19.43 21.41
C LYS A 131 -17.62 -19.70 20.04
N TYR A 132 -16.43 -19.15 19.80
CA TYR A 132 -15.69 -19.27 18.53
C TYR A 132 -16.51 -18.89 17.29
N SER A 133 -17.36 -17.89 17.39
CA SER A 133 -18.16 -17.39 16.26
C SER A 133 -17.46 -16.26 15.50
N LEU A 134 -16.43 -15.65 16.08
CA LEU A 134 -15.70 -14.52 15.52
C LEU A 134 -14.46 -14.95 14.77
N ARG A 135 -14.13 -14.21 13.71
CA ARG A 135 -12.81 -14.25 13.09
C ARG A 135 -11.93 -13.18 13.73
N ILE A 136 -10.85 -13.60 14.35
CA ILE A 136 -9.95 -12.73 15.10
C ILE A 136 -8.55 -12.85 14.52
N VAL A 137 -7.84 -11.72 14.42
CA VAL A 137 -6.43 -11.67 14.01
C VAL A 137 -5.65 -10.84 15.02
N THR A 138 -4.47 -11.29 15.40
CA THR A 138 -3.58 -10.54 16.30
C THR A 138 -2.63 -9.62 15.51
N LEU A 139 -1.99 -8.68 16.20
CA LEU A 139 -0.95 -7.83 15.58
C LEU A 139 0.25 -8.61 15.05
N GLU A 140 0.56 -9.77 15.66
CA GLU A 140 1.64 -10.64 15.25
C GLU A 140 1.27 -11.57 14.09
N GLY A 141 -0.01 -11.58 13.69
CA GLY A 141 -0.50 -12.32 12.53
C GLY A 141 -1.03 -13.72 12.86
N GLU A 142 -1.30 -14.03 14.13
CA GLU A 142 -2.06 -15.24 14.43
C GLU A 142 -3.54 -15.01 14.08
N GLN A 143 -4.21 -16.05 13.62
CA GLN A 143 -5.59 -16.02 13.19
C GLN A 143 -6.40 -17.10 13.89
N LEU A 144 -7.53 -16.70 14.46
CA LEU A 144 -8.56 -17.60 14.98
C LEU A 144 -9.79 -17.50 14.08
N ASN A 145 -10.21 -18.62 13.54
CA ASN A 145 -11.37 -18.67 12.66
C ASN A 145 -12.62 -19.14 13.41
N PRO A 146 -13.81 -18.79 12.91
CA PRO A 146 -15.05 -19.40 13.38
C PRO A 146 -14.96 -20.94 13.35
N GLY A 147 -15.44 -21.57 14.41
CA GLY A 147 -15.30 -23.02 14.60
C GLY A 147 -14.02 -23.46 15.32
N GLY A 148 -13.11 -22.52 15.68
CA GLY A 148 -11.99 -22.78 16.58
C GLY A 148 -10.68 -23.17 15.91
N SER A 149 -10.58 -23.19 14.59
CA SER A 149 -9.27 -23.41 13.94
C SER A 149 -8.37 -22.21 14.15
N MET A 150 -7.09 -22.50 14.40
CA MET A 150 -6.06 -21.50 14.66
C MET A 150 -4.93 -21.64 13.64
N THR A 151 -4.44 -20.51 13.17
CA THR A 151 -3.27 -20.41 12.30
C THR A 151 -2.30 -19.42 12.92
N GLY A 152 -1.03 -19.78 13.05
CA GLY A 152 0.01 -18.94 13.60
C GLY A 152 1.39 -19.48 13.25
N GLY A 153 2.42 -18.79 13.70
CA GLY A 153 3.82 -19.11 13.43
C GLY A 153 4.59 -17.88 12.93
N ALA A 154 5.88 -18.05 12.67
CA ALA A 154 6.72 -16.96 12.21
C ALA A 154 6.22 -16.40 10.86
N PHE A 155 5.86 -15.13 10.84
CA PHE A 155 5.46 -14.44 9.61
C PHE A 155 6.70 -14.24 8.74
N LYS A 156 6.73 -14.88 7.56
CA LYS A 156 7.85 -14.70 6.63
C LYS A 156 7.71 -13.35 5.92
N ASN A 157 8.66 -12.44 6.13
CA ASN A 157 8.72 -11.13 5.47
C ASN A 157 8.63 -11.18 3.93
N SER A 158 8.84 -12.36 3.32
CA SER A 158 8.74 -12.54 1.88
C SER A 158 7.32 -12.37 1.31
N SER A 159 6.29 -12.46 2.13
CA SER A 159 4.88 -12.34 1.74
C SER A 159 4.23 -10.98 2.07
N ASN A 160 4.96 -10.07 2.71
CA ASN A 160 4.43 -8.75 3.10
C ASN A 160 4.20 -7.85 1.87
N LEU A 161 3.06 -8.02 1.20
CA LEU A 161 2.69 -7.26 0.00
C LEU A 161 2.31 -5.82 0.32
N LEU A 162 1.62 -5.58 1.44
CA LEU A 162 1.23 -4.23 1.88
C LEU A 162 2.45 -3.42 2.29
N GLY A 163 3.37 -3.99 3.07
CA GLY A 163 4.61 -3.34 3.47
C GLY A 163 5.53 -3.02 2.30
N ARG A 164 5.68 -3.94 1.33
CA ARG A 164 6.44 -3.70 0.10
C ARG A 164 5.84 -2.56 -0.72
N ARG A 165 4.51 -2.49 -0.81
CA ARG A 165 3.84 -1.42 -1.54
C ARG A 165 4.11 -0.06 -0.90
N ARG A 166 3.99 0.04 0.41
CA ARG A 166 4.32 1.26 1.16
C ARG A 166 5.78 1.66 0.95
N GLU A 167 6.72 0.72 1.08
CA GLU A 167 8.15 0.98 0.86
C GLU A 167 8.43 1.52 -0.54
N ILE A 168 7.81 0.95 -1.57
CA ILE A 168 7.93 1.45 -2.95
C ILE A 168 7.40 2.88 -3.07
N GLU A 169 6.28 3.23 -2.44
CA GLU A 169 5.73 4.59 -2.45
C GLU A 169 6.67 5.58 -1.72
N GLU A 170 7.21 5.21 -0.57
CA GLU A 170 8.19 6.00 0.19
C GLU A 170 9.48 6.23 -0.60
N LEU A 171 10.03 5.17 -1.21
CA LEU A 171 11.22 5.25 -2.05
C LEU A 171 11.00 6.13 -3.29
N LYS A 172 9.85 6.02 -3.97
CA LYS A 172 9.51 6.89 -5.10
C LYS A 172 9.46 8.35 -4.71
N LYS A 173 8.91 8.67 -3.53
CA LYS A 173 8.88 10.03 -3.01
C LYS A 173 10.29 10.54 -2.74
N SER A 174 11.13 9.75 -2.07
CA SER A 174 12.52 10.10 -1.77
C SER A 174 13.34 10.31 -3.06
N VAL A 175 13.17 9.46 -4.07
CA VAL A 175 13.83 9.63 -5.38
C VAL A 175 13.41 10.94 -6.05
N SER A 176 12.12 11.28 -6.00
CA SER A 176 11.63 12.55 -6.56
C SER A 176 12.23 13.78 -5.85
N GLU A 177 12.28 13.76 -4.52
CA GLU A 177 12.87 14.83 -3.72
C GLU A 177 14.39 14.99 -3.97
N LEU A 178 15.11 13.87 -3.98
CA LEU A 178 16.56 13.86 -4.30
C LEU A 178 16.85 14.33 -5.71
N SER A 179 16.02 13.96 -6.69
CA SER A 179 16.17 14.40 -8.08
C SER A 179 15.99 15.91 -8.20
N LYS A 180 15.02 16.51 -7.52
CA LYS A 180 14.82 17.96 -7.48
C LYS A 180 16.05 18.67 -6.87
N SER A 181 16.50 18.20 -5.70
CA SER A 181 17.67 18.76 -5.01
C SER A 181 18.92 18.65 -5.87
N SER A 182 19.12 17.50 -6.55
CA SER A 182 20.25 17.33 -7.49
C SER A 182 20.20 18.32 -8.65
N THR A 183 19.01 18.59 -9.19
CA THR A 183 18.86 19.58 -10.28
C THR A 183 19.17 20.99 -9.80
N GLU A 184 18.68 21.39 -8.63
CA GLU A 184 18.97 22.68 -8.02
C GLU A 184 20.47 22.87 -7.75
N LEU A 185 21.13 21.84 -7.23
CA LEU A 185 22.58 21.89 -7.00
C LEU A 185 23.37 22.00 -8.31
N LYS A 186 22.96 21.28 -9.35
CA LYS A 186 23.59 21.38 -10.68
C LYS A 186 23.49 22.80 -11.25
N THR A 187 22.33 23.45 -11.10
CA THR A 187 22.13 24.85 -11.53
C THR A 187 23.05 25.79 -10.74
N LYS A 188 23.10 25.67 -9.40
CA LYS A 188 24.00 26.47 -8.58
C LYS A 188 25.48 26.28 -8.94
N ILE A 189 25.90 25.05 -9.26
CA ILE A 189 27.26 24.76 -9.72
C ILE A 189 27.55 25.44 -11.07
N ALA A 190 26.58 25.39 -12.01
CA ALA A 190 26.74 26.06 -13.30
C ALA A 190 26.88 27.58 -13.15
N ASP A 191 26.03 28.19 -12.33
CA ASP A 191 26.05 29.62 -12.02
C ASP A 191 27.39 30.05 -11.37
N ASN A 192 27.86 29.26 -10.41
CA ASN A 192 29.14 29.53 -9.74
C ASN A 192 30.33 29.39 -10.71
N ARG A 193 30.29 28.40 -11.59
CA ARG A 193 31.32 28.24 -12.64
C ARG A 193 31.35 29.42 -13.60
N ALA A 194 30.18 29.93 -14.01
CA ALA A 194 30.07 31.11 -14.85
C ALA A 194 30.64 32.36 -14.14
N LYS A 195 30.32 32.55 -12.86
CA LYS A 195 30.89 33.65 -12.04
C LYS A 195 32.42 33.55 -11.93
N ILE A 196 32.94 32.35 -11.67
CA ILE A 196 34.39 32.12 -11.59
C ILE A 196 35.07 32.45 -12.93
N ALA A 197 34.45 32.05 -14.04
CA ALA A 197 35.03 32.37 -15.38
C ALA A 197 35.07 33.89 -15.61
N SER A 198 33.99 34.60 -15.32
CA SER A 198 33.97 36.09 -15.49
C SER A 198 34.98 36.80 -14.57
N ILE A 199 35.15 36.35 -13.32
CA ILE A 199 36.17 36.92 -12.43
C ILE A 199 37.59 36.67 -12.94
N ARG A 200 37.90 35.50 -13.49
CA ARG A 200 39.18 35.19 -14.10
C ARG A 200 39.48 36.12 -15.27
N GLU A 201 38.49 36.35 -16.16
CA GLU A 201 38.65 37.27 -17.27
C GLU A 201 38.97 38.72 -16.78
N LEU A 202 38.32 39.17 -15.73
CA LEU A 202 38.61 40.49 -15.14
C LEU A 202 40.02 40.56 -14.55
N ILE A 203 40.47 39.54 -13.83
CA ILE A 203 41.81 39.44 -13.27
C ILE A 203 42.88 39.46 -14.40
N ASP A 204 42.65 38.71 -15.48
CA ASP A 204 43.57 38.67 -16.61
C ASP A 204 43.63 40.03 -17.34
N ALA A 205 42.52 40.74 -17.45
CA ALA A 205 42.48 42.09 -18.03
C ALA A 205 43.25 43.11 -17.14
N ASP A 206 43.06 43.04 -15.82
CA ASP A 206 43.75 43.91 -14.85
C ASP A 206 45.27 43.66 -14.84
N ASN A 207 45.68 42.42 -14.88
CA ASN A 207 47.11 42.02 -14.98
C ASN A 207 47.76 42.54 -16.26
N LYS A 208 47.10 42.49 -17.40
CA LYS A 208 47.57 43.04 -18.67
C LYS A 208 47.69 44.55 -18.61
N ALA A 209 46.72 45.27 -18.02
CA ALA A 209 46.77 46.70 -17.85
C ALA A 209 47.93 47.10 -16.94
N ASN A 210 48.12 46.42 -15.82
CA ASN A 210 49.26 46.68 -14.91
C ASN A 210 50.62 46.44 -15.55
N LEU A 211 50.78 45.38 -16.33
CA LEU A 211 52.01 45.14 -17.06
C LEU A 211 52.31 46.25 -18.09
N SER A 212 51.31 46.77 -18.77
CA SER A 212 51.47 47.86 -19.72
C SER A 212 51.89 49.19 -19.05
N LEU A 213 51.47 49.42 -17.80
CA LEU A 213 51.86 50.61 -17.01
C LEU A 213 53.29 50.54 -16.48
N ILE A 214 53.82 49.33 -16.26
CA ILE A 214 55.19 49.14 -15.77
C ILE A 214 56.20 49.27 -16.91
N HIS A 215 55.79 49.11 -18.17
CA HIS A 215 56.67 49.18 -19.35
C HIS A 215 56.62 50.55 -20.01
N ILE A 216 56.01 51.55 -19.43
CA ILE A 216 56.12 52.97 -19.78
C ILE A 216 57.13 53.64 -18.88
#